data_fb6a76b3c9a15308019ccb57bcf9f55d
#
_entry.id   fb6a76b3c9a15308019ccb57bcf9f55d
#
_cell.length_a   1.000
_cell.length_b   1.000
_cell.length_c   1.000
_cell.angle_alpha   90.00
_cell.angle_beta   90.00
_cell.angle_gamma   90.00
#
_symmetry.space_group_name_H-M   'P 1'
#
loop_
_entity.id
_entity.type
_entity.pdbx_description
1 polymer ?
#
loop_
_entity_poly.entity_id
_entity_poly.type
_entity_poly.pdbx_seq_one_letter_code
_entity_poly.pdbx_strand_id
1 'polypeptide(L)'
;MVLYPAPVAGARKSSKRIGTGSGAGRARKPRAQPPAKQTVRKSAEPSTGARVLTDQLEALGVEVVFGIPGVHNLAIFDALERSTIRTIVVRHEQTAVYAADGYARATGRLGVAITTTGPGAANTAAAMGEAHASRSPVLQISTQSESRLLEGKSGRFSLHESPHQRELMDAVTRWSATVSTGEAIPTLVLRGAREAFAGRRGPAFLEIPHDFLSAPVRWRAQAPLKERALPPEPIAVERALRVLQNAKRAVIWAGGGAVSAGAADLLTKVAETLDAPVVTTYGAKGLLEPDHPLLVGFPPHQPEVTKLLSSSDAILIVGSDLDGMNTEGWRIPLPRPRVSINTVAEDSRRNYASDVVVEADARVALEAILPALSARKANGARRVAELRKAADKSLRDNKEFVAPYRFVQAVAGAVPANAVVVADMAVAGYWLGAYYRAPQVRSFQYPLGWGTLGFGLPAAVGAAASGRRTLAVCGDAGLLFAAGELATAVQEKLPLTILVVNDEGYGMLRFDEEERFGRTFAADLATPDFVTLAKAFGIQARTCTPKDVGDALAWGFKQKGPALIEMRARFTPPLTTSPRWPLKGKKEARP
;
A
#
# COMPACT_ATOMS: atom_id res chain seq x y z
N MET A 1 -34.34 -9.35 30.44
CA MET A 1 -35.15 -8.20 30.05
C MET A 1 -34.98 -7.15 31.14
N VAL A 2 -34.01 -6.26 30.98
CA VAL A 2 -33.72 -5.18 31.95
C VAL A 2 -33.88 -3.87 31.18
N LEU A 3 -34.87 -3.08 31.62
CA LEU A 3 -35.26 -1.81 31.05
C LEU A 3 -34.32 -0.69 31.55
N TYR A 4 -33.75 0.10 30.64
CA TYR A 4 -33.06 1.36 30.96
C TYR A 4 -34.07 2.53 30.99
N PRO A 5 -33.98 3.47 31.92
CA PRO A 5 -34.80 4.67 31.89
C PRO A 5 -34.21 5.75 30.99
N ALA A 6 -35.11 6.53 30.37
CA ALA A 6 -34.80 7.67 29.51
C ALA A 6 -34.35 8.91 30.28
N PRO A 7 -33.54 9.82 29.71
CA PRO A 7 -33.15 11.06 30.38
C PRO A 7 -34.18 12.18 30.22
N VAL A 8 -34.37 12.91 31.32
CA VAL A 8 -35.28 14.05 31.48
C VAL A 8 -34.65 15.33 30.87
N ALA A 9 -35.43 16.04 30.06
CA ALA A 9 -35.11 17.35 29.52
C ALA A 9 -35.22 18.47 30.57
N GLY A 10 -34.20 19.32 30.64
CA GLY A 10 -34.20 20.56 31.41
C GLY A 10 -33.75 21.75 30.56
N ALA A 11 -34.72 22.58 30.16
CA ALA A 11 -34.48 23.82 29.44
C ALA A 11 -34.09 24.96 30.41
N ARG A 12 -33.10 25.77 30.07
CA ARG A 12 -33.02 27.18 30.53
C ARG A 12 -32.45 28.08 29.44
N LYS A 13 -33.29 29.03 29.03
CA LYS A 13 -32.99 30.20 28.19
C LYS A 13 -32.22 31.24 28.99
N SER A 14 -31.22 31.89 28.40
CA SER A 14 -30.91 33.30 28.70
C SER A 14 -30.35 34.01 27.48
N SER A 15 -31.03 35.08 27.13
CA SER A 15 -30.71 36.07 26.09
C SER A 15 -29.71 37.11 26.63
N LYS A 16 -28.74 37.58 25.77
CA LYS A 16 -28.30 39.00 25.79
C LYS A 16 -27.49 39.37 24.53
N ARG A 17 -28.10 40.22 23.77
CA ARG A 17 -27.70 41.49 23.14
C ARG A 17 -26.37 41.64 22.38
N ILE A 18 -26.62 42.10 21.20
CA ILE A 18 -25.80 42.61 20.10
C ILE A 18 -25.00 43.85 20.52
N GLY A 19 -23.75 43.90 20.12
CA GLY A 19 -22.94 45.11 20.10
C GLY A 19 -22.16 45.18 18.77
N THR A 20 -22.51 46.21 17.96
CA THR A 20 -21.85 46.59 16.71
C THR A 20 -20.55 47.34 16.98
N GLY A 21 -19.46 46.97 16.32
CA GLY A 21 -18.22 47.72 16.35
C GLY A 21 -17.39 47.42 15.08
N SER A 22 -17.38 48.38 14.16
CA SER A 22 -16.58 48.43 12.97
C SER A 22 -15.10 48.72 13.30
N GLY A 23 -14.17 47.96 12.77
CA GLY A 23 -12.75 48.23 12.86
C GLY A 23 -11.95 47.48 11.81
N ALA A 24 -11.54 48.19 10.75
CA ALA A 24 -10.66 47.68 9.72
C ALA A 24 -9.24 47.41 10.30
N GLY A 25 -8.79 46.17 10.28
CA GLY A 25 -7.47 45.76 10.72
C GLY A 25 -6.76 44.90 9.67
N ARG A 26 -5.63 45.41 9.18
CA ARG A 26 -4.71 44.82 8.21
C ARG A 26 -4.40 43.36 8.48
N ALA A 27 -4.52 42.51 7.47
CA ALA A 27 -4.08 41.11 7.48
C ALA A 27 -2.56 41.00 7.72
N ARG A 28 -2.16 40.45 8.84
CA ARG A 28 -0.81 39.96 9.11
C ARG A 28 -0.67 38.55 8.54
N LYS A 29 0.36 38.35 7.68
CA LYS A 29 0.81 37.02 7.21
C LYS A 29 1.11 36.13 8.42
N PRO A 30 0.73 34.84 8.40
CA PRO A 30 1.11 33.91 9.46
C PRO A 30 2.60 33.64 9.42
N ARG A 31 3.27 33.94 10.52
CA ARG A 31 4.66 33.59 10.77
C ARG A 31 4.73 32.08 11.01
N ALA A 32 5.54 31.35 10.22
CA ALA A 32 5.81 29.94 10.46
C ALA A 32 6.36 29.75 11.87
N GLN A 33 5.70 28.94 12.67
CA GLN A 33 6.20 28.52 13.98
C GLN A 33 7.36 27.52 13.76
N PRO A 34 8.48 27.66 14.48
CA PRO A 34 9.53 26.65 14.46
C PRO A 34 9.01 25.35 15.09
N PRO A 35 9.52 24.18 14.66
CA PRO A 35 9.08 22.89 15.22
C PRO A 35 9.33 22.87 16.73
N ALA A 36 8.30 22.57 17.50
CA ALA A 36 8.38 22.42 18.94
C ALA A 36 9.42 21.34 19.28
N LYS A 37 10.41 21.70 20.10
CA LYS A 37 11.34 20.73 20.69
C LYS A 37 10.52 19.76 21.53
N GLN A 38 10.46 18.50 21.12
CA GLN A 38 9.87 17.41 21.89
C GLN A 38 10.64 17.28 23.22
N THR A 39 10.07 17.83 24.28
CA THR A 39 10.52 17.57 25.65
C THR A 39 9.99 16.21 26.07
N VAL A 40 10.86 15.22 26.10
CA VAL A 40 10.59 13.90 26.70
C VAL A 40 10.20 14.11 28.17
N ARG A 41 8.93 13.98 28.49
CA ARG A 41 8.45 14.06 29.87
C ARG A 41 8.99 12.86 30.68
N LYS A 42 9.76 13.14 31.70
CA LYS A 42 10.12 12.18 32.75
C LYS A 42 8.89 12.02 33.67
N SER A 43 8.12 10.95 33.55
CA SER A 43 7.14 10.62 34.56
C SER A 43 7.84 9.86 35.71
N ALA A 44 7.76 10.39 36.91
CA ALA A 44 8.24 9.74 38.14
C ALA A 44 7.18 8.78 38.73
N GLU A 45 5.92 8.82 38.22
CA GLU A 45 4.83 8.00 38.70
C GLU A 45 4.57 6.78 37.80
N PRO A 46 4.09 5.65 38.36
CA PRO A 46 3.69 4.50 37.57
C PRO A 46 2.57 4.88 36.59
N SER A 47 2.74 4.52 35.33
CA SER A 47 1.73 4.69 34.28
C SER A 47 1.03 3.35 34.03
N THR A 48 -0.09 3.31 33.33
CA THR A 48 -0.72 2.05 32.91
C THR A 48 -0.02 1.49 31.67
N GLY A 49 -0.10 0.17 31.45
CA GLY A 49 0.46 -0.46 30.25
C GLY A 49 -0.11 0.12 28.96
N ALA A 50 -1.42 0.46 28.94
CA ALA A 50 -2.05 1.12 27.79
C ALA A 50 -1.46 2.52 27.52
N ARG A 51 -1.20 3.30 28.56
CA ARG A 51 -0.57 4.61 28.39
C ARG A 51 0.87 4.48 27.91
N VAL A 52 1.63 3.54 28.45
CA VAL A 52 3.00 3.25 28.04
C VAL A 52 3.06 2.80 26.57
N LEU A 53 2.10 1.97 26.14
CA LEU A 53 1.92 1.59 24.74
C LEU A 53 1.75 2.82 23.84
N THR A 54 0.80 3.67 24.20
CA THR A 54 0.46 4.86 23.42
C THR A 54 1.63 5.86 23.36
N ASP A 55 2.28 6.12 24.49
CA ASP A 55 3.45 6.99 24.56
C ASP A 55 4.63 6.44 23.72
N GLN A 56 4.78 5.10 23.65
CA GLN A 56 5.80 4.49 22.80
C GLN A 56 5.45 4.64 21.30
N LEU A 57 4.18 4.54 20.92
CA LEU A 57 3.74 4.80 19.54
C LEU A 57 3.98 6.28 19.15
N GLU A 58 3.70 7.23 20.05
CA GLU A 58 4.02 8.64 19.86
C GLU A 58 5.54 8.86 19.69
N ALA A 59 6.35 8.21 20.51
CA ALA A 59 7.82 8.29 20.40
C ALA A 59 8.36 7.72 19.08
N LEU A 60 7.65 6.76 18.48
CA LEU A 60 7.93 6.23 17.14
C LEU A 60 7.46 7.14 15.99
N GLY A 61 6.76 8.23 16.30
CA GLY A 61 6.21 9.15 15.30
C GLY A 61 4.96 8.63 14.60
N VAL A 62 4.21 7.75 15.24
CA VAL A 62 2.89 7.29 14.75
C VAL A 62 1.91 8.44 14.83
N GLU A 63 1.31 8.82 13.70
CA GLU A 63 0.37 9.94 13.60
C GLU A 63 -1.08 9.48 13.55
N VAL A 64 -1.32 8.24 13.09
CA VAL A 64 -2.66 7.68 12.96
C VAL A 64 -2.66 6.19 13.26
N VAL A 65 -3.72 5.73 13.91
CA VAL A 65 -4.03 4.32 14.12
C VAL A 65 -5.42 4.01 13.58
N PHE A 66 -5.60 2.78 13.11
CA PHE A 66 -6.87 2.27 12.60
C PHE A 66 -7.30 1.10 13.48
N GLY A 67 -8.58 1.03 13.87
CA GLY A 67 -9.00 -0.09 14.70
C GLY A 67 -10.46 -0.03 15.10
N ILE A 68 -10.87 -1.00 15.92
CA ILE A 68 -12.19 -1.11 16.51
C ILE A 68 -12.04 -1.30 18.01
N PRO A 69 -12.71 -0.48 18.85
CA PRO A 69 -12.76 -0.72 20.29
C PRO A 69 -13.53 -2.00 20.61
N GLY A 70 -12.99 -2.82 21.51
CA GLY A 70 -13.62 -4.02 22.05
C GLY A 70 -13.33 -4.12 23.55
N VAL A 71 -14.01 -5.01 24.24
CA VAL A 71 -13.92 -5.10 25.71
C VAL A 71 -12.48 -5.20 26.21
N HIS A 72 -11.64 -5.98 25.52
CA HIS A 72 -10.27 -6.24 25.97
C HIS A 72 -9.28 -5.10 25.63
N ASN A 73 -9.57 -4.27 24.62
CA ASN A 73 -8.67 -3.18 24.22
C ASN A 73 -9.18 -1.77 24.59
N LEU A 74 -10.26 -1.65 25.38
CA LEU A 74 -10.82 -0.36 25.80
C LEU A 74 -9.78 0.55 26.46
N ALA A 75 -8.88 -0.02 27.28
CA ALA A 75 -7.83 0.75 27.93
C ALA A 75 -6.86 1.41 26.91
N ILE A 76 -6.63 0.77 25.75
CA ILE A 76 -5.81 1.35 24.68
C ILE A 76 -6.54 2.55 24.07
N PHE A 77 -7.83 2.43 23.78
CA PHE A 77 -8.62 3.52 23.20
C PHE A 77 -8.79 4.70 24.16
N ASP A 78 -8.93 4.45 25.49
CA ASP A 78 -8.90 5.52 26.50
C ASP A 78 -7.55 6.25 26.54
N ALA A 79 -6.45 5.52 26.40
CA ALA A 79 -5.12 6.12 26.35
C ALA A 79 -4.89 6.92 25.04
N LEU A 80 -5.44 6.44 23.91
CA LEU A 80 -5.36 7.13 22.61
C LEU A 80 -6.14 8.44 22.61
N GLU A 81 -7.29 8.53 23.28
CA GLU A 81 -8.06 9.77 23.39
C GLU A 81 -7.21 10.91 23.99
N ARG A 82 -6.27 10.56 24.88
CA ARG A 82 -5.37 11.51 25.56
C ARG A 82 -4.02 11.69 24.88
N SER A 83 -3.89 11.18 23.67
CA SER A 83 -2.67 11.24 22.87
C SER A 83 -2.77 12.23 21.71
N THR A 84 -1.68 12.43 21.02
CA THR A 84 -1.64 13.20 19.75
C THR A 84 -1.97 12.34 18.53
N ILE A 85 -2.13 11.02 18.71
CA ILE A 85 -2.37 10.06 17.64
C ILE A 85 -3.85 10.14 17.21
N ARG A 86 -4.08 10.42 15.93
CA ARG A 86 -5.42 10.36 15.37
C ARG A 86 -5.91 8.91 15.35
N THR A 87 -7.08 8.66 15.90
CA THR A 87 -7.72 7.34 15.91
C THR A 87 -8.84 7.31 14.88
N ILE A 88 -8.75 6.40 13.90
CA ILE A 88 -9.79 6.16 12.90
C ILE A 88 -10.48 4.84 13.20
N VAL A 89 -11.75 4.93 13.60
CA VAL A 89 -12.58 3.76 13.90
C VAL A 89 -13.21 3.26 12.59
N VAL A 90 -12.81 2.06 12.21
CA VAL A 90 -13.31 1.38 11.01
C VAL A 90 -14.55 0.54 11.31
N ARG A 91 -15.12 -0.14 10.31
CA ARG A 91 -16.32 -0.97 10.45
C ARG A 91 -16.05 -2.47 10.45
N HIS A 92 -14.82 -2.83 10.05
CA HIS A 92 -14.36 -4.23 10.06
C HIS A 92 -12.84 -4.25 10.33
N GLU A 93 -12.35 -5.20 11.11
CA GLU A 93 -10.91 -5.27 11.49
C GLU A 93 -9.98 -5.49 10.30
N GLN A 94 -10.43 -6.22 9.28
CA GLN A 94 -9.70 -6.35 8.02
C GLN A 94 -9.37 -4.98 7.42
N THR A 95 -10.33 -4.05 7.49
CA THR A 95 -10.10 -2.66 7.05
C THR A 95 -9.06 -1.95 7.89
N ALA A 96 -8.99 -2.20 9.20
CA ALA A 96 -7.96 -1.57 10.03
C ALA A 96 -6.55 -1.86 9.49
N VAL A 97 -6.30 -3.10 9.08
CA VAL A 97 -5.01 -3.52 8.53
C VAL A 97 -4.82 -3.02 7.09
N TYR A 98 -5.82 -3.13 6.21
CA TYR A 98 -5.71 -2.56 4.86
C TYR A 98 -5.52 -1.04 4.87
N ALA A 99 -6.17 -0.32 5.80
CA ALA A 99 -5.96 1.12 5.95
C ALA A 99 -4.55 1.44 6.47
N ALA A 100 -4.06 0.67 7.45
CA ALA A 100 -2.67 0.77 7.91
C ALA A 100 -1.67 0.51 6.77
N ASP A 101 -1.93 -0.51 5.94
CA ASP A 101 -1.14 -0.82 4.74
C ASP A 101 -1.21 0.32 3.71
N GLY A 102 -2.42 0.80 3.37
CA GLY A 102 -2.59 1.93 2.45
C GLY A 102 -1.90 3.21 2.91
N TYR A 103 -1.95 3.50 4.22
CA TYR A 103 -1.21 4.60 4.83
C TYR A 103 0.32 4.40 4.72
N ALA A 104 0.81 3.20 5.04
CA ALA A 104 2.23 2.89 4.96
C ALA A 104 2.76 2.99 3.51
N ARG A 105 2.02 2.49 2.53
CA ARG A 105 2.38 2.61 1.10
C ARG A 105 2.38 4.08 0.64
N ALA A 106 1.39 4.89 1.06
CA ALA A 106 1.28 6.29 0.66
C ALA A 106 2.36 7.17 1.29
N THR A 107 2.77 6.88 2.53
CA THR A 107 3.66 7.76 3.32
C THR A 107 5.08 7.24 3.46
N GLY A 108 5.27 5.92 3.40
CA GLY A 108 6.54 5.25 3.75
C GLY A 108 6.76 5.10 5.25
N ARG A 109 5.79 5.48 6.08
CA ARG A 109 5.80 5.37 7.54
C ARG A 109 5.19 4.06 8.02
N LEU A 110 5.33 3.77 9.31
CA LEU A 110 4.68 2.62 9.93
C LEU A 110 3.16 2.79 9.89
N GLY A 111 2.45 1.81 9.34
CA GLY A 111 1.01 1.69 9.49
C GLY A 111 0.67 0.94 10.77
N VAL A 112 -0.27 1.42 11.55
CA VAL A 112 -0.63 0.79 12.83
C VAL A 112 -2.10 0.43 12.87
N ALA A 113 -2.40 -0.85 13.14
CA ALA A 113 -3.75 -1.35 13.36
C ALA A 113 -3.90 -1.86 14.81
N ILE A 114 -5.06 -1.58 15.42
CA ILE A 114 -5.37 -2.01 16.80
C ILE A 114 -6.68 -2.80 16.80
N THR A 115 -6.61 -4.05 17.26
CA THR A 115 -7.74 -4.98 17.28
C THR A 115 -7.95 -5.60 18.66
N THR A 116 -9.14 -6.12 18.89
CA THR A 116 -9.42 -6.90 20.09
C THR A 116 -8.99 -8.35 19.94
N THR A 117 -9.07 -9.11 21.02
CA THR A 117 -8.74 -10.54 21.12
C THR A 117 -9.62 -11.41 20.23
N GLY A 118 -9.12 -12.54 19.79
CA GLY A 118 -9.85 -13.60 19.11
C GLY A 118 -10.39 -13.16 17.74
N PRO A 119 -11.71 -12.96 17.58
CA PRO A 119 -12.28 -12.61 16.28
C PRO A 119 -11.70 -11.31 15.72
N GLY A 120 -11.36 -10.33 16.56
CA GLY A 120 -10.77 -9.08 16.12
C GLY A 120 -9.38 -9.27 15.49
N ALA A 121 -8.55 -10.16 16.04
CA ALA A 121 -7.27 -10.52 15.43
C ALA A 121 -7.46 -11.41 14.20
N ALA A 122 -8.31 -12.44 14.28
CA ALA A 122 -8.52 -13.42 13.20
C ALA A 122 -9.05 -12.77 11.91
N ASN A 123 -9.97 -11.79 12.02
CA ASN A 123 -10.51 -11.05 10.88
C ASN A 123 -9.45 -10.29 10.06
N THR A 124 -8.24 -10.10 10.58
CA THR A 124 -7.17 -9.35 9.90
C THR A 124 -6.23 -10.25 9.08
N ALA A 125 -6.29 -11.57 9.21
CA ALA A 125 -5.30 -12.48 8.65
C ALA A 125 -5.08 -12.29 7.13
N ALA A 126 -6.14 -12.14 6.35
CA ALA A 126 -6.03 -11.90 4.91
C ALA A 126 -5.33 -10.57 4.58
N ALA A 127 -5.65 -9.51 5.33
CA ALA A 127 -5.03 -8.20 5.13
C ALA A 127 -3.55 -8.18 5.55
N MET A 128 -3.20 -8.91 6.62
CA MET A 128 -1.80 -9.11 7.03
C MET A 128 -1.02 -9.90 5.97
N GLY A 129 -1.64 -10.94 5.37
CA GLY A 129 -1.05 -11.69 4.27
C GLY A 129 -0.76 -10.83 3.03
N GLU A 130 -1.68 -9.92 2.66
CA GLU A 130 -1.43 -8.95 1.58
C GLU A 130 -0.28 -7.99 1.94
N ALA A 131 -0.27 -7.44 3.15
CA ALA A 131 0.82 -6.57 3.62
C ALA A 131 2.18 -7.31 3.63
N HIS A 132 2.18 -8.60 4.00
CA HIS A 132 3.38 -9.45 3.97
C HIS A 132 3.90 -9.65 2.54
N ALA A 133 3.04 -10.08 1.64
CA ALA A 133 3.42 -10.33 0.25
C ALA A 133 3.87 -9.04 -0.46
N SER A 134 3.28 -7.90 -0.12
CA SER A 134 3.64 -6.58 -0.63
C SER A 134 4.77 -5.88 0.13
N ARG A 135 5.33 -6.52 1.16
CA ARG A 135 6.44 -6.00 1.98
C ARG A 135 6.14 -4.64 2.61
N SER A 136 4.91 -4.46 3.05
CA SER A 136 4.45 -3.21 3.65
C SER A 136 4.72 -3.18 5.16
N PRO A 137 5.28 -2.10 5.72
CA PRO A 137 5.59 -2.00 7.14
C PRO A 137 4.32 -1.68 7.94
N VAL A 138 3.65 -2.72 8.40
CA VAL A 138 2.46 -2.65 9.24
C VAL A 138 2.77 -3.25 10.61
N LEU A 139 2.33 -2.60 11.69
CA LEU A 139 2.32 -3.14 13.03
C LEU A 139 0.86 -3.33 13.46
N GLN A 140 0.43 -4.57 13.59
CA GLN A 140 -0.84 -4.89 14.24
C GLN A 140 -0.60 -5.16 15.71
N ILE A 141 -1.35 -4.46 16.56
CA ILE A 141 -1.40 -4.67 18.00
C ILE A 141 -2.78 -5.22 18.34
N SER A 142 -2.81 -6.42 18.88
CA SER A 142 -4.04 -7.06 19.34
C SER A 142 -3.98 -7.30 20.85
N THR A 143 -5.12 -7.34 21.49
CA THR A 143 -5.17 -7.87 22.85
C THR A 143 -5.21 -9.40 22.83
N GLN A 144 -4.93 -9.99 24.00
CA GLN A 144 -5.06 -11.42 24.27
C GLN A 144 -5.84 -11.58 25.60
N SER A 145 -6.33 -12.77 25.89
CA SER A 145 -6.92 -13.13 27.16
C SER A 145 -5.96 -12.82 28.33
N GLU A 146 -6.49 -12.77 29.55
CA GLU A 146 -5.68 -12.53 30.74
C GLU A 146 -4.45 -13.47 30.79
N SER A 147 -3.30 -12.94 31.24
CA SER A 147 -2.02 -13.65 31.27
C SER A 147 -2.11 -15.00 31.98
N ARG A 148 -2.84 -15.08 33.09
CA ARG A 148 -3.06 -16.32 33.87
C ARG A 148 -3.78 -17.44 33.07
N LEU A 149 -4.51 -17.09 32.00
CA LEU A 149 -5.20 -18.08 31.16
C LEU A 149 -4.29 -18.64 30.06
N LEU A 150 -3.19 -17.98 29.75
CA LEU A 150 -2.23 -18.39 28.72
C LEU A 150 -1.26 -19.47 29.22
N GLU A 151 -1.15 -19.71 30.51
CA GLU A 151 -0.27 -20.71 31.11
C GLU A 151 -0.76 -22.16 30.90
N GLY A 152 -1.98 -22.36 30.44
CA GLY A 152 -2.60 -23.66 30.18
C GLY A 152 -2.63 -24.01 28.69
N LYS A 153 -2.50 -25.33 28.37
CA LYS A 153 -2.57 -25.83 26.99
C LYS A 153 -4.01 -25.99 26.45
N SER A 154 -5.02 -25.91 27.29
CA SER A 154 -6.43 -26.06 26.92
C SER A 154 -7.21 -24.79 27.24
N GLY A 155 -7.99 -24.32 26.27
CA GLY A 155 -8.90 -23.19 26.46
C GLY A 155 -9.93 -23.44 27.56
N ARG A 156 -10.33 -22.38 28.26
CA ARG A 156 -11.36 -22.39 29.32
C ARG A 156 -12.68 -21.79 28.87
N PHE A 157 -12.77 -21.45 27.58
CA PHE A 157 -13.96 -20.84 26.97
C PHE A 157 -14.34 -19.49 27.58
N SER A 158 -13.36 -18.68 27.97
CA SER A 158 -13.59 -17.30 28.33
C SER A 158 -13.93 -16.46 27.09
N LEU A 159 -14.51 -15.27 27.27
CA LEU A 159 -14.90 -14.40 26.16
C LEU A 159 -13.69 -14.11 25.25
N HIS A 160 -13.86 -14.34 23.94
CA HIS A 160 -12.85 -14.11 22.90
C HIS A 160 -11.55 -14.92 23.07
N GLU A 161 -11.53 -15.90 23.96
CA GLU A 161 -10.33 -16.72 24.18
C GLU A 161 -9.87 -17.39 22.88
N SER A 162 -8.60 -17.16 22.53
CA SER A 162 -7.97 -17.71 21.34
C SER A 162 -6.52 -18.13 21.69
N PRO A 163 -6.31 -19.35 22.22
CA PRO A 163 -5.00 -19.80 22.71
C PRO A 163 -3.90 -19.77 21.64
N HIS A 164 -4.28 -19.96 20.36
CA HIS A 164 -3.40 -20.01 19.20
C HIS A 164 -3.45 -18.76 18.34
N GLN A 165 -3.84 -17.62 18.90
CA GLN A 165 -3.95 -16.35 18.15
C GLN A 165 -2.62 -15.93 17.53
N ARG A 166 -1.53 -16.04 18.28
CA ARG A 166 -0.21 -15.70 17.78
C ARG A 166 0.23 -16.61 16.64
N GLU A 167 0.03 -17.92 16.76
CA GLU A 167 0.37 -18.89 15.72
C GLU A 167 -0.39 -18.64 14.42
N LEU A 168 -1.68 -18.28 14.52
CA LEU A 168 -2.47 -17.87 13.36
C LEU A 168 -1.85 -16.65 12.66
N MET A 169 -1.44 -15.66 13.41
CA MET A 169 -0.87 -14.43 12.87
C MET A 169 0.58 -14.59 12.44
N ASP A 170 1.34 -15.48 13.07
CA ASP A 170 2.73 -15.79 12.69
C ASP A 170 2.83 -16.29 11.25
N ALA A 171 1.84 -17.07 10.81
CA ALA A 171 1.77 -17.59 9.44
C ALA A 171 1.66 -16.50 8.35
N VAL A 172 1.18 -15.31 8.69
CA VAL A 172 0.93 -14.19 7.75
C VAL A 172 1.74 -12.94 8.07
N THR A 173 2.71 -13.06 8.99
CA THR A 173 3.57 -11.94 9.40
C THR A 173 5.05 -12.28 9.27
N ARG A 174 5.87 -11.27 9.33
CA ARG A 174 7.31 -11.43 9.35
C ARG A 174 7.86 -11.67 10.76
N TRP A 175 7.17 -11.14 11.75
CA TRP A 175 7.52 -11.24 13.16
C TRP A 175 6.25 -11.19 14.00
N SER A 176 6.20 -12.02 15.01
CA SER A 176 5.14 -12.00 16.01
C SER A 176 5.71 -12.15 17.41
N ALA A 177 5.02 -11.60 18.40
CA ALA A 177 5.34 -11.79 19.81
C ALA A 177 4.12 -11.66 20.71
N THR A 178 4.20 -12.32 21.87
CA THR A 178 3.28 -12.14 23.00
C THR A 178 4.00 -11.36 24.10
N VAL A 179 3.36 -10.35 24.65
CA VAL A 179 3.85 -9.60 25.81
C VAL A 179 3.77 -10.48 27.04
N SER A 180 4.86 -10.64 27.78
CA SER A 180 4.94 -11.46 28.99
C SER A 180 4.78 -10.68 30.29
N THR A 181 5.04 -9.36 30.28
CA THR A 181 4.87 -8.45 31.42
C THR A 181 4.53 -7.05 30.93
N GLY A 182 3.89 -6.22 31.76
CA GLY A 182 3.59 -4.84 31.39
C GLY A 182 4.84 -4.03 31.01
N GLU A 183 5.97 -4.28 31.68
CA GLU A 183 7.23 -3.60 31.44
C GLU A 183 7.85 -3.95 30.07
N ALA A 184 7.47 -5.08 29.48
CA ALA A 184 7.95 -5.50 28.17
C ALA A 184 7.25 -4.76 27.00
N ILE A 185 6.09 -4.14 27.25
CA ILE A 185 5.28 -3.46 26.22
C ILE A 185 6.12 -2.50 25.37
N PRO A 186 6.81 -1.48 25.90
CA PRO A 186 7.50 -0.50 25.08
C PRO A 186 8.64 -1.11 24.25
N THR A 187 9.37 -2.07 24.83
CA THR A 187 10.47 -2.75 24.14
C THR A 187 9.95 -3.61 22.97
N LEU A 188 8.85 -4.33 23.16
CA LEU A 188 8.28 -5.17 22.10
C LEU A 188 7.58 -4.34 21.02
N VAL A 189 6.94 -3.20 21.35
CA VAL A 189 6.41 -2.24 20.38
C VAL A 189 7.55 -1.68 19.51
N LEU A 190 8.64 -1.24 20.14
CA LEU A 190 9.82 -0.77 19.41
C LEU A 190 10.40 -1.87 18.52
N ARG A 191 10.49 -3.10 19.03
CA ARG A 191 10.99 -4.24 18.27
C ARG A 191 10.08 -4.55 17.07
N GLY A 192 8.76 -4.64 17.26
CA GLY A 192 7.81 -4.88 16.16
C GLY A 192 7.90 -3.82 15.07
N ALA A 193 8.02 -2.55 15.45
CA ALA A 193 8.24 -1.46 14.49
C ALA A 193 9.56 -1.62 13.72
N ARG A 194 10.65 -2.00 14.38
CA ARG A 194 11.94 -2.26 13.72
C ARG A 194 11.87 -3.45 12.76
N GLU A 195 11.29 -4.56 13.20
CA GLU A 195 11.13 -5.75 12.37
C GLU A 195 10.30 -5.46 11.12
N ALA A 196 9.29 -4.56 11.21
CA ALA A 196 8.50 -4.17 10.05
C ALA A 196 9.32 -3.45 8.96
N PHE A 197 10.40 -2.77 9.33
CA PHE A 197 11.28 -2.05 8.37
C PHE A 197 12.56 -2.82 8.00
N ALA A 198 12.99 -3.81 8.80
CA ALA A 198 14.27 -4.47 8.62
C ALA A 198 14.32 -5.36 7.37
N GLY A 199 15.39 -5.33 6.60
CA GLY A 199 15.67 -6.22 5.47
C GLY A 199 14.52 -6.31 4.46
N ARG A 200 13.90 -7.48 4.35
CA ARG A 200 12.64 -7.68 3.60
C ARG A 200 11.47 -7.10 4.38
N ARG A 201 11.22 -5.82 4.35
CA ARG A 201 10.09 -5.20 5.05
C ARG A 201 8.85 -6.09 5.08
N GLY A 202 7.95 -5.89 6.02
CA GLY A 202 6.72 -6.65 6.13
C GLY A 202 5.98 -6.39 7.43
N PRO A 203 4.79 -6.97 7.62
CA PRO A 203 4.00 -6.75 8.81
C PRO A 203 4.56 -7.47 10.04
N ALA A 204 4.35 -6.84 11.18
CA ALA A 204 4.64 -7.37 12.51
C ALA A 204 3.34 -7.49 13.32
N PHE A 205 3.25 -8.51 14.16
CA PHE A 205 2.12 -8.74 15.04
C PHE A 205 2.58 -8.76 16.51
N LEU A 206 1.89 -8.00 17.35
CA LEU A 206 2.12 -7.98 18.79
C LEU A 206 0.80 -8.23 19.52
N GLU A 207 0.75 -9.27 20.34
CA GLU A 207 -0.40 -9.46 21.22
C GLU A 207 -0.05 -9.15 22.68
N ILE A 208 -1.02 -8.54 23.38
CA ILE A 208 -0.86 -8.06 24.74
C ILE A 208 -1.99 -8.63 25.59
N PRO A 209 -1.71 -9.48 26.61
CA PRO A 209 -2.70 -9.85 27.59
C PRO A 209 -3.37 -8.61 28.21
N HIS A 210 -4.70 -8.57 28.17
CA HIS A 210 -5.43 -7.33 28.47
C HIS A 210 -5.27 -6.84 29.90
N ASP A 211 -4.97 -7.72 30.87
CA ASP A 211 -4.68 -7.39 32.25
C ASP A 211 -3.43 -6.51 32.39
N PHE A 212 -2.40 -6.68 31.54
CA PHE A 212 -1.22 -5.82 31.52
C PHE A 212 -1.51 -4.38 31.08
N LEU A 213 -2.58 -4.15 30.35
CA LEU A 213 -2.95 -2.80 29.90
C LEU A 213 -3.40 -1.88 31.03
N SER A 214 -4.00 -2.45 32.10
CA SER A 214 -4.44 -1.71 33.28
C SER A 214 -3.44 -1.76 34.43
N ALA A 215 -2.45 -2.64 34.35
CA ALA A 215 -1.43 -2.79 35.38
C ALA A 215 -0.51 -1.55 35.44
N PRO A 216 -0.01 -1.19 36.64
CA PRO A 216 0.97 -0.13 36.79
C PRO A 216 2.31 -0.55 36.22
N VAL A 217 2.87 0.26 35.35
CA VAL A 217 4.15 0.01 34.64
C VAL A 217 5.10 1.17 34.90
N ARG A 218 6.34 0.85 35.31
CA ARG A 218 7.43 1.84 35.34
C ARG A 218 8.12 1.86 33.98
N TRP A 219 8.04 3.00 33.30
CA TRP A 219 8.49 3.12 31.92
C TRP A 219 9.41 4.32 31.69
N ARG A 220 10.29 4.15 30.68
CA ARG A 220 11.06 5.23 30.07
C ARG A 220 10.89 5.15 28.57
N ALA A 221 10.51 6.27 27.94
CA ALA A 221 10.38 6.37 26.49
C ALA A 221 11.69 5.92 25.80
N GLN A 222 11.53 5.02 24.84
CA GLN A 222 12.64 4.56 24.00
C GLN A 222 12.53 5.25 22.65
N ALA A 223 13.49 6.11 22.36
CA ALA A 223 13.57 6.73 21.04
C ALA A 223 13.86 5.66 19.97
N PRO A 224 13.29 5.81 18.76
CA PRO A 224 13.63 4.93 17.65
C PRO A 224 15.14 5.01 17.38
N LEU A 225 15.78 3.85 17.34
CA LEU A 225 17.17 3.78 16.88
C LEU A 225 17.15 4.05 15.37
N LYS A 226 17.96 4.99 14.91
CA LYS A 226 18.22 5.15 13.47
C LYS A 226 18.91 3.88 12.98
N GLU A 227 18.19 3.07 12.22
CA GLU A 227 18.81 1.94 11.55
C GLU A 227 19.84 2.47 10.56
N ARG A 228 21.05 1.93 10.63
CA ARG A 228 22.08 2.20 9.65
C ARG A 228 21.75 1.40 8.40
N ALA A 229 21.59 2.08 7.26
CA ALA A 229 21.41 1.43 5.98
C ALA A 229 22.58 0.46 5.71
N LEU A 230 22.28 -0.72 5.18
CA LEU A 230 23.28 -1.73 4.86
C LEU A 230 24.23 -1.22 3.76
N PRO A 231 25.54 -1.01 4.05
CA PRO A 231 26.50 -0.55 3.06
C PRO A 231 26.89 -1.71 2.12
N PRO A 232 27.21 -1.41 0.85
CA PRO A 232 27.68 -2.43 -0.08
C PRO A 232 29.14 -2.82 0.20
N GLU A 233 29.47 -4.08 -0.06
CA GLU A 233 30.85 -4.55 -0.10
C GLU A 233 31.61 -3.91 -1.27
N PRO A 234 32.80 -3.30 -1.06
CA PRO A 234 33.54 -2.59 -2.12
C PRO A 234 33.84 -3.46 -3.34
N ILE A 235 34.19 -4.73 -3.15
CA ILE A 235 34.46 -5.67 -4.26
C ILE A 235 33.21 -5.97 -5.09
N ALA A 236 32.02 -5.99 -4.47
CA ALA A 236 30.77 -6.17 -5.20
C ALA A 236 30.44 -4.95 -6.04
N VAL A 237 30.71 -3.74 -5.52
CA VAL A 237 30.55 -2.48 -6.26
C VAL A 237 31.50 -2.44 -7.46
N GLU A 238 32.78 -2.79 -7.28
CA GLU A 238 33.76 -2.84 -8.38
C GLU A 238 33.34 -3.81 -9.48
N ARG A 239 32.86 -5.00 -9.11
CA ARG A 239 32.35 -5.99 -10.09
C ARG A 239 31.11 -5.48 -10.82
N ALA A 240 30.19 -4.81 -10.12
CA ALA A 240 29.02 -4.19 -10.72
C ALA A 240 29.41 -3.09 -11.73
N LEU A 241 30.34 -2.20 -11.35
CA LEU A 241 30.86 -1.15 -12.20
C LEU A 241 31.49 -1.71 -13.48
N ARG A 242 32.30 -2.77 -13.36
CA ARG A 242 32.93 -3.44 -14.53
C ARG A 242 31.88 -3.95 -15.52
N VAL A 243 30.81 -4.56 -15.05
CA VAL A 243 29.71 -5.02 -15.91
C VAL A 243 29.01 -3.83 -16.57
N LEU A 244 28.62 -2.84 -15.77
CA LEU A 244 27.84 -1.70 -16.25
C LEU A 244 28.64 -0.83 -17.24
N GLN A 245 29.94 -0.65 -17.05
CA GLN A 245 30.81 0.12 -17.94
C GLN A 245 31.05 -0.58 -19.29
N ASN A 246 31.10 -1.90 -19.32
CA ASN A 246 31.31 -2.68 -20.54
C ASN A 246 30.03 -2.88 -21.38
N ALA A 247 28.85 -2.74 -20.77
CA ALA A 247 27.59 -2.93 -21.48
C ALA A 247 27.34 -1.81 -22.49
N LYS A 248 26.96 -2.17 -23.72
CA LYS A 248 26.63 -1.21 -24.79
C LYS A 248 25.16 -0.80 -24.80
N ARG A 249 24.29 -1.68 -24.36
CA ARG A 249 22.82 -1.50 -24.34
C ARG A 249 22.24 -2.01 -23.03
N ALA A 250 22.69 -1.42 -21.91
CA ALA A 250 22.15 -1.75 -20.62
C ALA A 250 20.65 -1.40 -20.51
N VAL A 251 19.95 -2.11 -19.63
CA VAL A 251 18.60 -1.80 -19.18
C VAL A 251 18.54 -1.85 -17.65
N ILE A 252 17.68 -1.03 -17.05
CA ILE A 252 17.45 -1.02 -15.60
C ILE A 252 16.08 -1.62 -15.32
N TRP A 253 16.02 -2.54 -14.35
CA TRP A 253 14.78 -3.06 -13.76
C TRP A 253 14.65 -2.56 -12.34
N ALA A 254 13.67 -1.69 -12.08
CA ALA A 254 13.46 -1.07 -10.79
C ALA A 254 12.26 -1.68 -10.07
N GLY A 255 12.48 -2.13 -8.83
CA GLY A 255 11.46 -2.70 -7.95
C GLY A 255 11.11 -1.82 -6.77
N GLY A 256 10.16 -2.29 -5.95
CA GLY A 256 9.68 -1.59 -4.76
C GLY A 256 10.76 -1.29 -3.70
N GLY A 257 11.84 -2.05 -3.68
CA GLY A 257 12.99 -1.77 -2.81
C GLY A 257 13.67 -0.44 -3.12
N ALA A 258 13.73 -0.01 -4.39
CA ALA A 258 14.23 1.32 -4.76
C ALA A 258 13.35 2.45 -4.24
N VAL A 259 12.01 2.26 -4.25
CA VAL A 259 11.06 3.20 -3.62
C VAL A 259 11.25 3.24 -2.10
N SER A 260 11.40 2.06 -1.49
CA SER A 260 11.58 1.94 -0.04
C SER A 260 12.85 2.59 0.47
N ALA A 261 13.93 2.52 -0.31
CA ALA A 261 15.21 3.17 -0.02
C ALA A 261 15.23 4.68 -0.31
N GLY A 262 14.17 5.23 -0.92
CA GLY A 262 14.16 6.63 -1.35
C GLY A 262 15.19 6.94 -2.44
N ALA A 263 15.45 5.98 -3.34
CA ALA A 263 16.54 6.04 -4.30
C ALA A 263 16.16 6.60 -5.68
N ALA A 264 14.99 7.25 -5.82
CA ALA A 264 14.47 7.70 -7.11
C ALA A 264 15.41 8.67 -7.85
N ASP A 265 15.94 9.66 -7.14
CA ASP A 265 16.88 10.66 -7.65
C ASP A 265 18.19 10.04 -8.17
N LEU A 266 18.74 9.10 -7.42
CA LEU A 266 19.98 8.41 -7.77
C LEU A 266 19.76 7.43 -8.92
N LEU A 267 18.66 6.68 -8.91
CA LEU A 267 18.32 5.76 -9.98
C LEU A 267 18.12 6.50 -11.30
N THR A 268 17.47 7.66 -11.28
CA THR A 268 17.31 8.53 -12.47
C THR A 268 18.68 8.96 -12.99
N LYS A 269 19.58 9.45 -12.13
CA LYS A 269 20.94 9.84 -12.52
C LYS A 269 21.76 8.67 -13.08
N VAL A 270 21.65 7.48 -12.50
CA VAL A 270 22.30 6.28 -13.03
C VAL A 270 21.74 5.92 -14.42
N ALA A 271 20.42 6.01 -14.59
CA ALA A 271 19.78 5.76 -15.88
C ALA A 271 20.24 6.76 -16.96
N GLU A 272 20.30 8.05 -16.62
CA GLU A 272 20.79 9.11 -17.50
C GLU A 272 22.28 8.94 -17.85
N THR A 273 23.14 8.64 -16.86
CA THR A 273 24.56 8.40 -17.04
C THR A 273 24.82 7.22 -17.98
N LEU A 274 24.05 6.15 -17.83
CA LEU A 274 24.15 4.96 -18.68
C LEU A 274 23.34 5.07 -19.99
N ASP A 275 22.54 6.11 -20.17
CA ASP A 275 21.52 6.24 -21.22
C ASP A 275 20.73 4.92 -21.36
N ALA A 276 20.25 4.40 -20.20
CA ALA A 276 19.65 3.10 -20.07
C ALA A 276 18.13 3.20 -19.85
N PRO A 277 17.29 2.51 -20.67
CA PRO A 277 15.87 2.39 -20.42
C PRO A 277 15.56 1.83 -19.02
N VAL A 278 14.51 2.35 -18.37
CA VAL A 278 14.06 1.91 -17.05
C VAL A 278 12.71 1.21 -17.16
N VAL A 279 12.67 -0.06 -16.81
CA VAL A 279 11.48 -0.87 -16.65
C VAL A 279 11.13 -0.90 -15.17
N THR A 280 9.90 -0.58 -14.80
CA THR A 280 9.43 -0.58 -13.41
C THR A 280 8.47 -1.73 -13.13
N THR A 281 8.58 -2.33 -11.95
CA THR A 281 7.54 -3.21 -11.42
C THR A 281 6.31 -2.40 -11.00
N TYR A 282 5.20 -3.07 -10.66
CA TYR A 282 4.01 -2.39 -10.12
C TYR A 282 4.32 -1.57 -8.87
N GLY A 283 5.16 -2.10 -7.96
CA GLY A 283 5.57 -1.42 -6.73
C GLY A 283 6.59 -0.28 -6.92
N ALA A 284 7.11 -0.12 -8.14
CA ALA A 284 8.13 0.89 -8.48
C ALA A 284 7.59 2.03 -9.34
N LYS A 285 6.29 2.07 -9.61
CA LYS A 285 5.67 3.17 -10.38
C LYS A 285 5.92 4.51 -9.70
N GLY A 286 6.25 5.51 -10.52
CA GLY A 286 6.56 6.87 -10.07
C GLY A 286 8.01 7.09 -9.65
N LEU A 287 8.92 6.13 -9.82
CA LEU A 287 10.36 6.34 -9.62
C LEU A 287 10.96 7.35 -10.60
N LEU A 288 10.46 7.38 -11.82
CA LEU A 288 10.74 8.41 -12.81
C LEU A 288 9.43 9.12 -13.18
N GLU A 289 9.53 10.38 -13.56
CA GLU A 289 8.38 11.13 -14.06
C GLU A 289 7.75 10.45 -15.29
N PRO A 290 6.42 10.57 -15.50
CA PRO A 290 5.70 9.90 -16.58
C PRO A 290 6.27 10.13 -17.97
N ASP A 291 6.79 11.32 -18.22
CA ASP A 291 7.32 11.73 -19.52
C ASP A 291 8.85 11.65 -19.63
N HIS A 292 9.51 11.16 -18.57
CA HIS A 292 10.96 10.98 -18.60
C HIS A 292 11.40 10.12 -19.80
N PRO A 293 12.38 10.55 -20.61
CA PRO A 293 12.71 9.91 -21.88
C PRO A 293 13.22 8.46 -21.73
N LEU A 294 13.74 8.09 -20.58
CA LEU A 294 14.23 6.74 -20.28
C LEU A 294 13.21 5.85 -19.57
N LEU A 295 12.07 6.37 -19.08
CA LEU A 295 11.02 5.53 -18.50
C LEU A 295 10.34 4.71 -19.59
N VAL A 296 10.34 3.39 -19.53
CA VAL A 296 9.62 2.52 -20.48
C VAL A 296 8.11 2.75 -20.35
N GLY A 297 7.55 2.76 -19.13
CA GLY A 297 6.16 3.14 -18.85
C GLY A 297 5.10 2.13 -19.29
N PHE A 298 5.52 0.93 -19.69
CA PHE A 298 4.70 -0.23 -20.02
C PHE A 298 5.14 -1.43 -19.19
N PRO A 299 4.25 -2.39 -18.91
CA PRO A 299 4.59 -3.56 -18.11
C PRO A 299 5.58 -4.47 -18.83
N PRO A 300 6.37 -5.26 -18.09
CA PRO A 300 7.35 -6.18 -18.68
C PRO A 300 6.75 -7.20 -19.66
N HIS A 301 5.49 -7.58 -19.49
CA HIS A 301 4.74 -8.51 -20.35
C HIS A 301 4.37 -7.93 -21.72
N GLN A 302 4.44 -6.61 -21.89
CA GLN A 302 4.17 -5.99 -23.18
C GLN A 302 5.21 -6.51 -24.20
N PRO A 303 4.80 -7.03 -25.36
CA PRO A 303 5.74 -7.65 -26.32
C PRO A 303 6.92 -6.77 -26.71
N GLU A 304 6.68 -5.46 -26.85
CA GLU A 304 7.71 -4.48 -27.16
C GLU A 304 8.72 -4.32 -26.02
N VAL A 305 8.28 -4.46 -24.75
CA VAL A 305 9.16 -4.43 -23.58
C VAL A 305 9.98 -5.71 -23.48
N THR A 306 9.34 -6.85 -23.70
CA THR A 306 10.06 -8.15 -23.78
C THR A 306 11.14 -8.12 -24.85
N LYS A 307 10.87 -7.51 -26.03
CA LYS A 307 11.84 -7.31 -27.10
C LYS A 307 12.98 -6.38 -26.67
N LEU A 308 12.69 -5.29 -25.96
CA LEU A 308 13.72 -4.41 -25.39
C LEU A 308 14.64 -5.18 -24.44
N LEU A 309 14.07 -5.96 -23.51
CA LEU A 309 14.82 -6.76 -22.55
C LEU A 309 15.72 -7.79 -23.25
N SER A 310 15.17 -8.59 -24.17
CA SER A 310 15.92 -9.63 -24.89
C SER A 310 17.00 -9.07 -25.81
N SER A 311 16.89 -7.82 -26.28
CA SER A 311 17.89 -7.16 -27.13
C SER A 311 18.94 -6.36 -26.35
N SER A 312 18.83 -6.28 -25.03
CA SER A 312 19.81 -5.63 -24.15
C SER A 312 20.97 -6.59 -23.82
N ASP A 313 22.15 -6.06 -23.50
CA ASP A 313 23.37 -6.84 -23.26
C ASP A 313 23.81 -6.87 -21.78
N ALA A 314 23.11 -6.16 -20.91
CA ALA A 314 23.23 -6.24 -19.45
C ALA A 314 21.98 -5.68 -18.78
N ILE A 315 21.73 -6.08 -17.53
CA ILE A 315 20.63 -5.56 -16.73
C ILE A 315 21.10 -5.20 -15.32
N LEU A 316 20.72 -4.00 -14.86
CA LEU A 316 20.83 -3.57 -13.47
C LEU A 316 19.46 -3.73 -12.81
N ILE A 317 19.36 -4.60 -11.82
CA ILE A 317 18.16 -4.88 -11.04
C ILE A 317 18.29 -4.15 -9.70
N VAL A 318 17.35 -3.25 -9.39
CA VAL A 318 17.41 -2.43 -8.17
C VAL A 318 16.17 -2.69 -7.31
N GLY A 319 16.37 -3.36 -6.18
CA GLY A 319 15.32 -3.61 -5.20
C GLY A 319 14.13 -4.42 -5.73
N SER A 320 14.41 -5.48 -6.47
CA SER A 320 13.42 -6.42 -6.97
C SER A 320 13.92 -7.85 -6.81
N ASP A 321 13.02 -8.77 -6.45
CA ASP A 321 13.25 -10.20 -6.43
C ASP A 321 12.82 -10.91 -7.72
N LEU A 322 12.38 -10.14 -8.73
CA LEU A 322 11.94 -10.66 -10.02
C LEU A 322 10.82 -11.71 -9.85
N ASP A 323 9.78 -11.34 -9.12
CA ASP A 323 8.63 -12.19 -8.82
C ASP A 323 7.91 -12.70 -10.08
N GLY A 324 7.11 -13.76 -9.90
CA GLY A 324 6.41 -14.41 -11.01
C GLY A 324 5.39 -13.52 -11.70
N MET A 325 4.75 -12.58 -10.97
CA MET A 325 3.76 -11.69 -11.57
C MET A 325 4.38 -10.66 -12.51
N ASN A 326 5.51 -10.07 -12.13
CA ASN A 326 6.23 -9.12 -12.98
C ASN A 326 7.03 -9.81 -14.11
N THR A 327 7.29 -11.10 -14.02
CA THR A 327 8.13 -11.84 -14.98
C THR A 327 7.39 -12.89 -15.81
N GLU A 328 6.06 -12.86 -15.85
CA GLU A 328 5.24 -13.82 -16.60
C GLU A 328 5.51 -15.27 -16.17
N GLY A 329 5.52 -15.51 -14.84
CA GLY A 329 5.87 -16.84 -14.32
C GLY A 329 7.30 -17.25 -14.66
N TRP A 330 8.23 -16.30 -14.55
CA TRP A 330 9.68 -16.45 -14.84
C TRP A 330 10.01 -16.80 -16.28
N ARG A 331 9.13 -16.46 -17.23
CA ARG A 331 9.33 -16.74 -18.67
C ARG A 331 9.93 -15.58 -19.46
N ILE A 332 9.92 -14.35 -18.92
CA ILE A 332 10.52 -13.19 -19.59
C ILE A 332 12.04 -13.40 -19.72
N PRO A 333 12.60 -13.35 -20.96
CA PRO A 333 14.04 -13.50 -21.15
C PRO A 333 14.77 -12.23 -20.68
N LEU A 334 15.41 -12.30 -19.52
CA LEU A 334 16.23 -11.20 -18.99
C LEU A 334 17.67 -11.33 -19.52
N PRO A 335 18.31 -10.22 -19.93
CA PRO A 335 19.67 -10.24 -20.45
C PRO A 335 20.69 -10.66 -19.39
N ARG A 336 21.89 -11.02 -19.86
CA ARG A 336 23.09 -11.25 -19.04
C ARG A 336 24.24 -10.39 -19.53
N PRO A 337 25.19 -10.00 -18.66
CA PRO A 337 25.22 -10.27 -17.20
C PRO A 337 24.17 -9.48 -16.44
N ARG A 338 23.75 -10.04 -15.29
CA ARG A 338 22.79 -9.47 -14.35
C ARG A 338 23.50 -8.92 -13.13
N VAL A 339 23.34 -7.64 -12.85
CA VAL A 339 23.76 -6.98 -11.60
C VAL A 339 22.52 -6.74 -10.75
N SER A 340 22.49 -7.24 -9.52
CA SER A 340 21.37 -7.04 -8.62
C SER A 340 21.80 -6.31 -7.34
N ILE A 341 21.05 -5.28 -6.98
CA ILE A 341 21.15 -4.56 -5.71
C ILE A 341 19.93 -4.94 -4.88
N ASN A 342 20.14 -5.58 -3.74
CA ASN A 342 19.07 -5.98 -2.83
C ASN A 342 19.59 -6.03 -1.39
N THR A 343 18.71 -5.79 -0.39
CA THR A 343 19.05 -5.90 1.02
C THR A 343 19.16 -7.34 1.52
N VAL A 344 18.78 -8.31 0.69
CA VAL A 344 18.86 -9.74 0.96
C VAL A 344 19.42 -10.45 -0.26
N ALA A 345 20.63 -10.97 -0.18
CA ALA A 345 21.34 -11.61 -1.29
C ALA A 345 20.58 -12.80 -1.90
N GLU A 346 19.83 -13.53 -1.07
CA GLU A 346 19.02 -14.68 -1.51
C GLU A 346 17.96 -14.27 -2.56
N ASP A 347 17.33 -13.09 -2.41
CA ASP A 347 16.33 -12.56 -3.36
C ASP A 347 16.93 -12.32 -4.75
N SER A 348 18.22 -12.01 -4.82
CA SER A 348 18.96 -11.82 -6.07
C SER A 348 19.32 -13.14 -6.78
N ARG A 349 19.08 -14.29 -6.14
CA ARG A 349 19.46 -15.61 -6.65
C ARG A 349 18.28 -16.55 -6.87
N ARG A 350 17.16 -16.33 -6.16
CA ARG A 350 16.01 -17.25 -6.10
C ARG A 350 15.33 -17.46 -7.44
N ASN A 351 14.92 -16.39 -8.11
CA ASN A 351 14.10 -16.45 -9.31
C ASN A 351 14.94 -16.39 -10.59
N TYR A 352 15.82 -15.40 -10.70
CA TYR A 352 16.78 -15.26 -11.78
C TYR A 352 18.17 -15.06 -11.17
N ALA A 353 19.03 -16.06 -11.26
CA ALA A 353 20.37 -15.95 -10.68
C ALA A 353 21.14 -14.77 -11.28
N SER A 354 21.58 -13.85 -10.42
CA SER A 354 22.39 -12.69 -10.80
C SER A 354 23.88 -13.06 -10.84
N ASP A 355 24.59 -12.50 -11.82
CA ASP A 355 26.05 -12.73 -12.00
C ASP A 355 26.87 -11.89 -11.00
N VAL A 356 26.33 -10.72 -10.60
CA VAL A 356 26.88 -9.88 -9.55
C VAL A 356 25.76 -9.50 -8.58
N VAL A 357 25.97 -9.77 -7.28
CA VAL A 357 25.05 -9.40 -6.20
C VAL A 357 25.71 -8.34 -5.34
N VAL A 358 25.08 -7.18 -5.23
CA VAL A 358 25.41 -6.10 -4.30
C VAL A 358 24.40 -6.15 -3.17
N GLU A 359 24.74 -6.83 -2.07
CA GLU A 359 23.87 -6.90 -0.90
C GLU A 359 23.97 -5.59 -0.13
N ALA A 360 23.00 -4.71 -0.34
CA ALA A 360 22.99 -3.38 0.25
C ALA A 360 21.61 -2.73 0.15
N ASP A 361 21.43 -1.64 0.92
CA ASP A 361 20.35 -0.68 0.66
C ASP A 361 20.54 -0.06 -0.73
N ALA A 362 19.44 0.06 -1.48
CA ALA A 362 19.50 0.52 -2.87
C ALA A 362 20.06 1.95 -3.00
N ARG A 363 19.73 2.86 -2.06
CA ARG A 363 20.24 4.22 -2.08
C ARG A 363 21.76 4.25 -1.87
N VAL A 364 22.23 3.57 -0.82
CA VAL A 364 23.66 3.55 -0.47
C VAL A 364 24.49 2.86 -1.57
N ALA A 365 23.95 1.79 -2.19
CA ALA A 365 24.63 1.14 -3.30
C ALA A 365 24.73 2.06 -4.54
N LEU A 366 23.66 2.78 -4.89
CA LEU A 366 23.68 3.71 -6.01
C LEU A 366 24.56 4.94 -5.73
N GLU A 367 24.65 5.41 -4.48
CA GLU A 367 25.60 6.45 -4.05
C GLU A 367 27.06 6.02 -4.26
N ALA A 368 27.36 4.73 -4.04
CA ALA A 368 28.71 4.19 -4.27
C ALA A 368 29.01 3.94 -5.77
N ILE A 369 28.00 3.59 -6.55
CA ILE A 369 28.17 3.26 -7.99
C ILE A 369 28.23 4.52 -8.87
N LEU A 370 27.35 5.50 -8.65
CA LEU A 370 27.15 6.63 -9.55
C LEU A 370 28.41 7.46 -9.83
N PRO A 371 29.26 7.83 -8.83
CA PRO A 371 30.43 8.66 -9.08
C PRO A 371 31.50 8.01 -9.98
N ALA A 372 31.51 6.68 -10.04
CA ALA A 372 32.47 5.93 -10.83
C ALA A 372 31.95 5.54 -12.24
N LEU A 373 30.67 5.86 -12.55
CA LEU A 373 30.12 5.63 -13.88
C LEU A 373 30.54 6.73 -14.85
N SER A 374 30.91 6.32 -16.07
CA SER A 374 31.16 7.26 -17.17
C SER A 374 29.89 7.46 -18.00
N ALA A 375 29.57 8.72 -18.27
CA ALA A 375 28.43 9.06 -19.12
C ALA A 375 28.64 8.55 -20.55
N ARG A 376 27.57 8.04 -21.16
CA ARG A 376 27.60 7.52 -22.53
C ARG A 376 26.32 7.81 -23.29
N LYS A 377 26.38 7.60 -24.61
CA LYS A 377 25.22 7.66 -25.51
C LYS A 377 24.93 6.25 -26.03
N ALA A 378 23.91 5.59 -25.50
CA ALA A 378 23.51 4.24 -25.86
C ALA A 378 22.19 4.19 -26.66
N ASN A 379 21.70 5.36 -27.10
CA ASN A 379 20.40 5.54 -27.76
C ASN A 379 19.22 5.05 -26.92
N GLY A 380 19.31 5.09 -25.57
CA GLY A 380 18.30 4.63 -24.66
C GLY A 380 16.99 5.37 -24.83
N ALA A 381 17.04 6.71 -24.84
CA ALA A 381 15.87 7.55 -25.05
C ALA A 381 15.16 7.28 -26.39
N ARG A 382 15.91 7.08 -27.48
CA ARG A 382 15.35 6.73 -28.79
C ARG A 382 14.69 5.35 -28.77
N ARG A 383 15.34 4.35 -28.14
CA ARG A 383 14.78 2.99 -27.97
C ARG A 383 13.45 3.02 -27.21
N VAL A 384 13.36 3.83 -26.15
CA VAL A 384 12.13 4.02 -25.39
C VAL A 384 11.06 4.71 -26.22
N ALA A 385 11.38 5.77 -26.97
CA ALA A 385 10.42 6.48 -27.80
C ALA A 385 9.82 5.58 -28.90
N GLU A 386 10.67 4.79 -29.58
CA GLU A 386 10.24 3.81 -30.59
C GLU A 386 9.34 2.73 -29.97
N LEU A 387 9.72 2.21 -28.80
CA LEU A 387 8.93 1.23 -28.05
C LEU A 387 7.57 1.80 -27.64
N ARG A 388 7.55 2.99 -27.01
CA ARG A 388 6.32 3.63 -26.58
C ARG A 388 5.35 3.85 -27.75
N LYS A 389 5.85 4.30 -28.88
CA LYS A 389 5.06 4.50 -30.12
C LYS A 389 4.47 3.18 -30.60
N ALA A 390 5.25 2.11 -30.62
CA ALA A 390 4.79 0.80 -31.08
C ALA A 390 3.76 0.19 -30.12
N ALA A 391 4.01 0.24 -28.80
CA ALA A 391 3.10 -0.28 -27.79
C ALA A 391 1.77 0.50 -27.72
N ASP A 392 1.83 1.84 -27.78
CA ASP A 392 0.62 2.68 -27.85
C ASP A 392 -0.21 2.35 -29.10
N LYS A 393 0.44 2.19 -30.27
CA LYS A 393 -0.24 1.78 -31.49
C LYS A 393 -0.88 0.40 -31.35
N SER A 394 -0.16 -0.57 -30.83
CA SER A 394 -0.65 -1.95 -30.64
C SER A 394 -1.91 -1.98 -29.75
N LEU A 395 -1.94 -1.19 -28.67
CA LEU A 395 -3.10 -1.10 -27.78
C LEU A 395 -4.30 -0.34 -28.40
N ARG A 396 -4.04 0.70 -29.20
CA ARG A 396 -5.11 1.47 -29.86
C ARG A 396 -5.73 0.76 -31.05
N ASP A 397 -4.95 -0.02 -31.78
CA ASP A 397 -5.41 -0.77 -32.95
C ASP A 397 -6.17 -2.05 -32.56
N ASN A 398 -5.97 -2.53 -31.33
CA ASN A 398 -6.66 -3.72 -30.82
C ASN A 398 -8.08 -3.37 -30.36
N LYS A 399 -9.09 -3.98 -31.00
CA LYS A 399 -10.51 -3.73 -30.72
C LYS A 399 -10.91 -4.06 -29.28
N GLU A 400 -10.27 -5.05 -28.64
CA GLU A 400 -10.55 -5.45 -27.25
C GLU A 400 -9.88 -4.50 -26.24
N PHE A 401 -8.74 -3.90 -26.60
CA PHE A 401 -7.90 -3.14 -25.68
C PHE A 401 -8.12 -1.62 -25.75
N VAL A 402 -8.62 -1.11 -26.88
CA VAL A 402 -8.76 0.34 -27.09
C VAL A 402 -9.64 1.01 -26.04
N ALA A 403 -10.75 0.37 -25.65
CA ALA A 403 -11.67 0.96 -24.67
C ALA A 403 -11.06 1.03 -23.26
N PRO A 404 -10.53 -0.09 -22.67
CA PRO A 404 -9.90 -0.02 -21.37
C PRO A 404 -8.58 0.77 -21.37
N TYR A 405 -7.85 0.84 -22.48
CA TYR A 405 -6.67 1.68 -22.56
C TYR A 405 -7.03 3.18 -22.55
N ARG A 406 -8.10 3.58 -23.24
CA ARG A 406 -8.65 4.96 -23.15
C ARG A 406 -9.13 5.29 -21.74
N PHE A 407 -9.72 4.34 -21.04
CA PHE A 407 -10.08 4.50 -19.63
C PHE A 407 -8.83 4.84 -18.78
N VAL A 408 -7.71 4.11 -18.92
CA VAL A 408 -6.46 4.43 -18.21
C VAL A 408 -5.97 5.85 -18.53
N GLN A 409 -6.04 6.26 -19.79
CA GLN A 409 -5.63 7.60 -20.23
C GLN A 409 -6.54 8.69 -19.63
N ALA A 410 -7.86 8.46 -19.58
CA ALA A 410 -8.81 9.37 -18.96
C ALA A 410 -8.56 9.51 -17.44
N VAL A 411 -8.29 8.39 -16.74
CA VAL A 411 -7.91 8.42 -15.33
C VAL A 411 -6.62 9.21 -15.15
N ALA A 412 -5.59 8.95 -15.97
CA ALA A 412 -4.31 9.65 -15.88
C ALA A 412 -4.43 11.17 -16.12
N GLY A 413 -5.32 11.59 -17.03
CA GLY A 413 -5.57 12.99 -17.30
C GLY A 413 -6.39 13.73 -16.24
N ALA A 414 -7.21 13.01 -15.47
CA ALA A 414 -8.12 13.61 -14.49
C ALA A 414 -7.57 13.61 -13.05
N VAL A 415 -6.66 12.67 -12.72
CA VAL A 415 -6.09 12.53 -11.37
C VAL A 415 -5.07 13.62 -11.10
N PRO A 416 -5.22 14.41 -10.01
CA PRO A 416 -4.21 15.40 -9.62
C PRO A 416 -2.84 14.76 -9.37
N ALA A 417 -1.77 15.41 -9.78
CA ALA A 417 -0.40 14.87 -9.68
C ALA A 417 0.02 14.48 -8.25
N ASN A 418 -0.52 15.14 -7.23
CA ASN A 418 -0.25 14.85 -5.82
C ASN A 418 -1.22 13.83 -5.19
N ALA A 419 -2.18 13.30 -5.96
CA ALA A 419 -3.12 12.31 -5.47
C ALA A 419 -2.51 10.91 -5.41
N VAL A 420 -3.18 10.02 -4.65
CA VAL A 420 -2.90 8.59 -4.62
C VAL A 420 -4.00 7.85 -5.38
N VAL A 421 -3.63 6.96 -6.27
CA VAL A 421 -4.56 6.02 -6.90
C VAL A 421 -4.40 4.66 -6.23
N VAL A 422 -5.49 4.16 -5.69
CA VAL A 422 -5.58 2.81 -5.10
C VAL A 422 -6.51 1.98 -5.96
N ALA A 423 -5.98 0.98 -6.61
CA ALA A 423 -6.75 0.09 -7.47
C ALA A 423 -7.00 -1.25 -6.76
N ASP A 424 -8.22 -1.75 -6.85
CA ASP A 424 -8.60 -3.07 -6.35
C ASP A 424 -8.29 -4.18 -7.37
N MET A 425 -8.43 -5.43 -6.96
CA MET A 425 -8.29 -6.61 -7.79
C MET A 425 -9.52 -6.79 -8.69
N ALA A 426 -9.64 -5.94 -9.68
CA ALA A 426 -10.69 -5.91 -10.69
C ALA A 426 -10.08 -5.68 -12.07
N VAL A 427 -10.80 -5.98 -13.15
CA VAL A 427 -10.27 -5.81 -14.52
C VAL A 427 -9.79 -4.36 -14.77
N ALA A 428 -10.54 -3.37 -14.29
CA ALA A 428 -10.10 -1.96 -14.35
C ALA A 428 -8.82 -1.70 -13.56
N GLY A 429 -8.67 -2.35 -12.40
CA GLY A 429 -7.45 -2.31 -11.58
C GLY A 429 -6.24 -2.94 -12.30
N TYR A 430 -6.43 -4.04 -13.02
CA TYR A 430 -5.38 -4.66 -13.83
C TYR A 430 -4.88 -3.72 -14.93
N TRP A 431 -5.79 -2.99 -15.59
CA TRP A 431 -5.43 -1.99 -16.60
C TRP A 431 -4.64 -0.82 -15.99
N LEU A 432 -5.04 -0.32 -14.83
CA LEU A 432 -4.29 0.72 -14.12
C LEU A 432 -2.94 0.19 -13.63
N GLY A 433 -2.91 -1.00 -13.05
CA GLY A 433 -1.68 -1.66 -12.65
C GLY A 433 -0.68 -1.78 -13.79
N ALA A 434 -1.14 -2.18 -14.97
CA ALA A 434 -0.30 -2.33 -16.14
C ALA A 434 0.14 -0.97 -16.73
N TYR A 435 -0.80 -0.07 -17.04
CA TYR A 435 -0.57 1.05 -17.96
C TYR A 435 -0.66 2.45 -17.33
N TYR A 436 -1.11 2.59 -16.08
CA TYR A 436 -1.08 3.88 -15.39
C TYR A 436 0.35 4.29 -15.06
N ARG A 437 0.77 5.45 -15.55
CA ARG A 437 2.07 6.05 -15.22
C ARG A 437 1.89 6.97 -14.02
N ALA A 438 2.31 6.51 -12.86
CA ALA A 438 2.20 7.28 -11.63
C ALA A 438 3.10 8.51 -11.68
N PRO A 439 2.61 9.72 -11.32
CA PRO A 439 3.38 10.95 -11.42
C PRO A 439 4.50 11.07 -10.38
N GLN A 440 4.41 10.37 -9.28
CA GLN A 440 5.40 10.39 -8.20
C GLN A 440 5.45 9.05 -7.47
N VAL A 441 6.54 8.82 -6.75
CA VAL A 441 6.67 7.67 -5.83
C VAL A 441 5.51 7.63 -4.84
N ARG A 442 5.04 6.42 -4.51
CA ARG A 442 3.96 6.20 -3.54
C ARG A 442 2.61 6.84 -3.92
N SER A 443 2.39 7.12 -5.21
CA SER A 443 1.11 7.64 -5.71
C SER A 443 0.25 6.58 -6.41
N PHE A 444 0.69 5.31 -6.43
CA PHE A 444 -0.08 4.19 -6.94
C PHE A 444 0.02 2.99 -6.01
N GLN A 445 -1.12 2.35 -5.71
CA GLN A 445 -1.21 1.17 -4.87
C GLN A 445 -2.08 0.11 -5.55
N TYR A 446 -1.65 -1.15 -5.42
CA TYR A 446 -2.32 -2.29 -6.03
C TYR A 446 -1.99 -3.57 -5.24
N PRO A 447 -2.97 -4.48 -4.97
CA PRO A 447 -2.76 -5.66 -4.15
C PRO A 447 -2.17 -6.82 -4.98
N LEU A 448 -0.93 -6.65 -5.44
CA LEU A 448 -0.28 -7.64 -6.29
C LEU A 448 0.17 -8.89 -5.54
N GLY A 449 0.37 -8.79 -4.22
CA GLY A 449 0.99 -9.83 -3.42
C GLY A 449 0.14 -11.09 -3.29
N TRP A 450 -0.99 -10.99 -2.64
CA TRP A 450 -1.97 -12.04 -2.49
C TRP A 450 -3.16 -11.90 -3.45
N GLY A 451 -3.33 -10.73 -4.05
CA GLY A 451 -4.43 -10.48 -4.94
C GLY A 451 -5.79 -10.45 -4.25
N THR A 452 -5.84 -9.90 -3.05
CA THR A 452 -7.05 -9.88 -2.23
C THR A 452 -8.11 -8.93 -2.78
N LEU A 453 -9.34 -9.43 -2.92
CA LEU A 453 -10.52 -8.63 -3.22
C LEU A 453 -10.90 -7.75 -2.01
N GLY A 454 -11.43 -6.57 -2.28
CA GLY A 454 -11.87 -5.65 -1.23
C GLY A 454 -10.73 -4.86 -0.57
N PHE A 455 -9.55 -4.83 -1.18
CA PHE A 455 -8.42 -3.99 -0.78
C PHE A 455 -8.65 -2.52 -1.08
N GLY A 456 -9.28 -2.21 -2.21
CA GLY A 456 -9.29 -0.87 -2.84
C GLY A 456 -9.83 0.23 -1.94
N LEU A 457 -11.05 0.10 -1.43
CA LEU A 457 -11.67 1.10 -0.55
C LEU A 457 -10.96 1.20 0.81
N PRO A 458 -10.69 0.11 1.55
CA PRO A 458 -9.98 0.17 2.82
C PRO A 458 -8.59 0.80 2.73
N ALA A 459 -7.77 0.39 1.77
CA ALA A 459 -6.45 0.97 1.58
C ALA A 459 -6.51 2.44 1.18
N ALA A 460 -7.52 2.84 0.40
CA ALA A 460 -7.77 4.23 0.06
C ALA A 460 -8.19 5.07 1.28
N VAL A 461 -8.93 4.51 2.24
CA VAL A 461 -9.18 5.15 3.55
C VAL A 461 -7.86 5.48 4.23
N GLY A 462 -6.93 4.52 4.27
CA GLY A 462 -5.61 4.73 4.85
C GLY A 462 -4.77 5.76 4.10
N ALA A 463 -4.74 5.69 2.78
CA ALA A 463 -4.03 6.67 1.96
C ALA A 463 -4.59 8.09 2.15
N ALA A 464 -5.92 8.24 2.18
CA ALA A 464 -6.61 9.51 2.40
C ALA A 464 -6.41 10.05 3.83
N ALA A 465 -6.24 9.17 4.83
CA ALA A 465 -5.93 9.56 6.21
C ALA A 465 -4.60 10.32 6.33
N SER A 466 -3.68 10.15 5.38
CA SER A 466 -2.45 10.96 5.27
C SER A 466 -2.67 12.42 4.84
N GLY A 467 -3.91 12.82 4.55
CA GLY A 467 -4.27 14.12 4.02
C GLY A 467 -4.14 14.26 2.48
N ARG A 468 -3.65 13.23 1.79
CA ARG A 468 -3.55 13.24 0.32
C ARG A 468 -4.91 12.97 -0.33
N ARG A 469 -5.24 13.70 -1.39
CA ARG A 469 -6.39 13.33 -2.23
C ARG A 469 -6.20 11.92 -2.76
N THR A 470 -7.23 11.11 -2.69
CA THR A 470 -7.13 9.69 -3.03
C THR A 470 -8.26 9.29 -3.97
N LEU A 471 -7.94 8.49 -4.98
CA LEU A 471 -8.88 7.80 -5.85
C LEU A 471 -8.84 6.31 -5.53
N ALA A 472 -9.96 5.76 -5.06
CA ALA A 472 -10.19 4.31 -5.03
C ALA A 472 -10.83 3.87 -6.34
N VAL A 473 -10.26 2.89 -7.04
CA VAL A 473 -10.88 2.26 -8.21
C VAL A 473 -11.20 0.81 -7.85
N CYS A 474 -12.46 0.54 -7.64
CA CYS A 474 -12.97 -0.76 -7.20
C CYS A 474 -13.84 -1.40 -8.30
N GLY A 475 -13.83 -2.73 -8.38
CA GLY A 475 -14.95 -3.45 -9.00
C GLY A 475 -16.17 -3.40 -8.08
N ASP A 476 -17.33 -3.69 -8.62
CA ASP A 476 -18.59 -3.80 -7.88
C ASP A 476 -18.50 -4.83 -6.74
N ALA A 477 -18.06 -6.04 -7.03
CA ALA A 477 -17.85 -7.07 -6.02
C ALA A 477 -16.81 -6.64 -4.97
N GLY A 478 -15.66 -6.10 -5.39
CA GLY A 478 -14.61 -5.65 -4.50
C GLY A 478 -15.06 -4.55 -3.54
N LEU A 479 -15.87 -3.58 -4.00
CA LEU A 479 -16.45 -2.56 -3.13
C LEU A 479 -17.37 -3.18 -2.07
N LEU A 480 -18.19 -4.18 -2.45
CA LEU A 480 -19.15 -4.80 -1.53
C LEU A 480 -18.48 -5.57 -0.39
N PHE A 481 -17.22 -6.04 -0.54
CA PHE A 481 -16.44 -6.60 0.57
C PHE A 481 -16.24 -5.62 1.72
N ALA A 482 -16.24 -4.32 1.45
CA ALA A 482 -15.93 -3.27 2.43
C ALA A 482 -16.90 -2.08 2.36
N ALA A 483 -18.12 -2.28 1.86
CA ALA A 483 -19.09 -1.20 1.67
C ALA A 483 -19.41 -0.41 2.96
N GLY A 484 -19.30 -1.07 4.13
CA GLY A 484 -19.44 -0.42 5.44
C GLY A 484 -18.45 0.75 5.65
N GLU A 485 -17.30 0.73 4.97
CA GLU A 485 -16.29 1.78 5.11
C GLU A 485 -16.64 3.09 4.39
N LEU A 486 -17.71 3.11 3.62
CA LEU A 486 -18.33 4.36 3.18
C LEU A 486 -18.72 5.23 4.37
N ALA A 487 -19.21 4.62 5.46
CA ALA A 487 -19.49 5.33 6.73
C ALA A 487 -18.20 5.89 7.36
N THR A 488 -17.09 5.13 7.35
CA THR A 488 -15.80 5.60 7.85
C THR A 488 -15.30 6.80 7.04
N ALA A 489 -15.40 6.73 5.71
CA ALA A 489 -14.98 7.82 4.83
C ALA A 489 -15.76 9.13 5.12
N VAL A 490 -17.07 9.02 5.38
CA VAL A 490 -17.93 10.17 5.72
C VAL A 490 -17.60 10.71 7.12
N GLN A 491 -17.53 9.82 8.13
CA GLN A 491 -17.22 10.19 9.52
C GLN A 491 -15.92 10.97 9.61
N GLU A 492 -14.89 10.52 8.90
CA GLU A 492 -13.55 11.09 8.90
C GLU A 492 -13.38 12.24 7.88
N LYS A 493 -14.41 12.54 7.09
CA LYS A 493 -14.41 13.58 6.04
C LYS A 493 -13.22 13.43 5.09
N LEU A 494 -12.92 12.19 4.70
CA LEU A 494 -11.73 11.89 3.92
C LEU A 494 -11.77 12.51 2.51
N PRO A 495 -10.65 13.03 1.99
CA PRO A 495 -10.56 13.55 0.63
C PRO A 495 -10.48 12.38 -0.39
N LEU A 496 -11.56 11.61 -0.49
CA LEU A 496 -11.65 10.33 -1.17
C LEU A 496 -12.66 10.36 -2.31
N THR A 497 -12.19 10.12 -3.52
CA THR A 497 -13.05 9.83 -4.68
C THR A 497 -13.07 8.32 -4.92
N ILE A 498 -14.25 7.74 -5.06
CA ILE A 498 -14.45 6.31 -5.26
C ILE A 498 -15.05 6.11 -6.66
N LEU A 499 -14.35 5.39 -7.51
CA LEU A 499 -14.84 4.94 -8.81
C LEU A 499 -15.18 3.45 -8.73
N VAL A 500 -16.44 3.12 -8.86
CA VAL A 500 -16.93 1.75 -8.96
C VAL A 500 -17.09 1.41 -10.44
N VAL A 501 -16.28 0.48 -10.92
CA VAL A 501 -16.46 -0.09 -12.27
C VAL A 501 -17.35 -1.31 -12.12
N ASN A 502 -18.62 -1.13 -12.43
CA ASN A 502 -19.65 -2.13 -12.28
C ASN A 502 -19.78 -2.96 -13.56
N ASP A 503 -19.34 -4.20 -13.52
CA ASP A 503 -19.48 -5.19 -14.59
C ASP A 503 -20.44 -6.36 -14.22
N GLU A 504 -21.16 -6.19 -13.10
CA GLU A 504 -22.18 -7.11 -12.57
C GLU A 504 -21.61 -8.49 -12.27
N GLY A 505 -20.41 -8.52 -11.61
CA GLY A 505 -19.83 -9.79 -11.20
C GLY A 505 -18.31 -9.80 -11.03
N TYR A 506 -17.80 -11.01 -11.00
CA TYR A 506 -16.37 -11.31 -10.98
C TYR A 506 -15.83 -11.35 -12.41
N GLY A 507 -15.65 -10.18 -13.06
CA GLY A 507 -15.33 -10.07 -14.48
C GLY A 507 -14.07 -10.83 -14.91
N MET A 508 -13.04 -10.93 -14.05
CA MET A 508 -11.85 -11.71 -14.35
C MET A 508 -12.13 -13.23 -14.35
N LEU A 509 -12.94 -13.70 -13.39
CA LEU A 509 -13.30 -15.12 -13.31
C LEU A 509 -14.21 -15.51 -14.48
N ARG A 510 -15.16 -14.65 -14.82
CA ARG A 510 -16.01 -14.83 -16.02
C ARG A 510 -15.16 -15.00 -17.27
N PHE A 511 -14.17 -14.14 -17.47
CA PHE A 511 -13.24 -14.24 -18.59
C PHE A 511 -12.44 -15.55 -18.56
N ASP A 512 -11.91 -15.94 -17.41
CA ASP A 512 -11.09 -17.13 -17.25
C ASP A 512 -11.92 -18.44 -17.45
N GLU A 513 -13.16 -18.46 -16.97
CA GLU A 513 -14.09 -19.58 -17.20
C GLU A 513 -14.46 -19.73 -18.67
N GLU A 514 -14.73 -18.61 -19.36
CA GLU A 514 -15.05 -18.61 -20.78
C GLU A 514 -13.87 -19.11 -21.63
N GLU A 515 -12.65 -18.65 -21.35
CA GLU A 515 -11.43 -19.10 -22.03
C GLU A 515 -11.09 -20.58 -21.76
N ARG A 516 -11.36 -21.07 -20.55
CA ARG A 516 -10.99 -22.45 -20.17
C ARG A 516 -12.07 -23.48 -20.44
N PHE A 517 -13.32 -23.08 -20.23
CA PHE A 517 -14.45 -24.02 -20.21
C PHE A 517 -15.49 -23.72 -21.30
N GLY A 518 -15.40 -22.59 -22.01
CA GLY A 518 -16.38 -22.15 -23.00
C GLY A 518 -17.75 -21.82 -22.41
N ARG A 519 -17.83 -21.60 -21.11
CA ARG A 519 -19.06 -21.23 -20.37
C ARG A 519 -18.70 -20.53 -19.07
N THR A 520 -19.64 -19.74 -18.54
CA THR A 520 -19.52 -19.08 -17.24
C THR A 520 -20.44 -19.73 -16.22
N PHE A 521 -20.03 -19.75 -14.94
CA PHE A 521 -20.82 -20.24 -13.83
C PHE A 521 -20.39 -19.57 -12.52
N ALA A 522 -21.35 -19.06 -11.74
CA ALA A 522 -21.13 -18.42 -10.44
C ALA A 522 -20.27 -17.12 -10.49
N ALA A 523 -20.08 -16.54 -11.67
CA ALA A 523 -19.30 -15.30 -11.83
C ALA A 523 -20.16 -14.04 -11.95
N ASP A 524 -21.46 -14.18 -12.23
CA ASP A 524 -22.42 -13.07 -12.30
C ASP A 524 -23.01 -12.78 -10.92
N LEU A 525 -23.14 -11.48 -10.59
CA LEU A 525 -23.69 -11.02 -9.32
C LEU A 525 -24.81 -10.01 -9.53
N ALA A 526 -25.82 -10.07 -8.67
CA ALA A 526 -26.77 -8.98 -8.54
C ALA A 526 -26.10 -7.85 -7.75
N THR A 527 -25.93 -6.68 -8.36
CA THR A 527 -25.32 -5.52 -7.73
C THR A 527 -26.37 -4.47 -7.35
N PRO A 528 -26.19 -3.75 -6.24
CA PRO A 528 -27.06 -2.64 -5.90
C PRO A 528 -26.88 -1.45 -6.86
N ASP A 529 -27.79 -0.50 -6.83
CA ASP A 529 -27.57 0.86 -7.32
C ASP A 529 -26.56 1.56 -6.38
N PHE A 530 -25.31 1.66 -6.83
CA PHE A 530 -24.22 2.23 -6.02
C PHE A 530 -24.40 3.72 -5.75
N VAL A 531 -25.10 4.45 -6.63
CA VAL A 531 -25.42 5.87 -6.41
C VAL A 531 -26.43 6.01 -5.27
N THR A 532 -27.47 5.18 -5.24
CA THR A 532 -28.43 5.15 -4.13
C THR A 532 -27.78 4.68 -2.84
N LEU A 533 -26.94 3.65 -2.89
CA LEU A 533 -26.16 3.19 -1.73
C LEU A 533 -25.29 4.30 -1.16
N ALA A 534 -24.52 5.00 -1.99
CA ALA A 534 -23.66 6.12 -1.56
C ALA A 534 -24.47 7.26 -0.92
N LYS A 535 -25.61 7.62 -1.50
CA LYS A 535 -26.51 8.64 -0.94
C LYS A 535 -27.06 8.24 0.43
N ALA A 536 -27.34 6.96 0.67
CA ALA A 536 -27.76 6.44 1.97
C ALA A 536 -26.69 6.65 3.06
N PHE A 537 -25.40 6.66 2.69
CA PHE A 537 -24.29 7.05 3.58
C PHE A 537 -24.02 8.56 3.63
N GLY A 538 -24.76 9.40 2.90
CA GLY A 538 -24.53 10.84 2.84
C GLY A 538 -23.43 11.28 1.86
N ILE A 539 -23.02 10.39 0.93
CA ILE A 539 -21.96 10.65 -0.05
C ILE A 539 -22.57 11.24 -1.32
N GLN A 540 -21.95 12.29 -1.85
CA GLN A 540 -22.29 12.82 -3.17
C GLN A 540 -21.94 11.80 -4.23
N ALA A 541 -22.91 11.42 -5.08
CA ALA A 541 -22.72 10.36 -6.04
C ALA A 541 -23.37 10.64 -7.39
N ARG A 542 -22.77 10.09 -8.46
CA ARG A 542 -23.27 10.16 -9.83
C ARG A 542 -22.85 8.92 -10.63
N THR A 543 -23.51 8.71 -11.74
CA THR A 543 -23.09 7.75 -12.77
C THR A 543 -22.22 8.43 -13.83
N CYS A 544 -21.44 7.63 -14.55
CA CYS A 544 -20.76 8.05 -15.77
C CYS A 544 -20.64 6.87 -16.76
N THR A 545 -20.22 7.20 -17.97
CA THR A 545 -19.83 6.22 -18.99
C THR A 545 -18.31 6.19 -19.14
N PRO A 546 -17.72 5.19 -19.81
CA PRO A 546 -16.28 5.21 -20.10
C PRO A 546 -15.80 6.43 -20.91
N LYS A 547 -16.70 7.12 -21.61
CA LYS A 547 -16.34 8.30 -22.43
C LYS A 547 -16.18 9.56 -21.59
N ASP A 548 -16.94 9.71 -20.52
CA ASP A 548 -17.00 10.90 -19.66
C ASP A 548 -16.41 10.64 -18.25
N VAL A 549 -15.72 9.52 -18.04
CA VAL A 549 -15.10 9.18 -16.76
C VAL A 549 -14.09 10.24 -16.30
N GLY A 550 -13.37 10.88 -17.21
CA GLY A 550 -12.44 11.97 -16.88
C GLY A 550 -13.14 13.15 -16.22
N ASP A 551 -14.26 13.60 -16.79
CA ASP A 551 -15.08 14.71 -16.25
C ASP A 551 -15.72 14.32 -14.92
N ALA A 552 -16.16 13.06 -14.79
CA ALA A 552 -16.72 12.54 -13.57
C ALA A 552 -15.68 12.52 -12.44
N LEU A 553 -14.45 12.10 -12.72
CA LEU A 553 -13.34 12.12 -11.75
C LEU A 553 -12.97 13.55 -11.36
N ALA A 554 -12.87 14.47 -12.33
CA ALA A 554 -12.63 15.88 -12.07
C ALA A 554 -13.71 16.50 -11.16
N TRP A 555 -14.97 16.09 -11.33
CA TRP A 555 -16.05 16.46 -10.42
C TRP A 555 -15.85 15.85 -9.03
N GLY A 556 -15.51 14.56 -8.93
CA GLY A 556 -15.28 13.86 -7.65
C GLY A 556 -14.18 14.54 -6.83
N PHE A 557 -13.06 14.88 -7.45
CA PHE A 557 -11.96 15.58 -6.79
C PHE A 557 -12.28 17.02 -6.33
N LYS A 558 -13.37 17.63 -6.80
CA LYS A 558 -13.83 18.94 -6.35
C LYS A 558 -14.73 18.87 -5.11
N GLN A 559 -15.19 17.69 -4.71
CA GLN A 559 -16.06 17.55 -3.54
C GLN A 559 -15.28 17.81 -2.24
N LYS A 560 -15.95 18.35 -1.22
CA LYS A 560 -15.35 18.66 0.11
C LYS A 560 -15.18 17.44 1.01
N GLY A 561 -15.71 16.29 0.64
CA GLY A 561 -15.66 15.04 1.36
C GLY A 561 -15.62 13.87 0.38
N PRO A 562 -15.98 12.66 0.82
CA PRO A 562 -16.01 11.51 -0.08
C PRO A 562 -17.03 11.69 -1.20
N ALA A 563 -16.69 11.22 -2.40
CA ALA A 563 -17.56 11.19 -3.55
C ALA A 563 -17.53 9.81 -4.20
N LEU A 564 -18.66 9.36 -4.75
CA LEU A 564 -18.73 8.08 -5.45
C LEU A 564 -19.21 8.29 -6.89
N ILE A 565 -18.57 7.58 -7.80
CA ILE A 565 -18.89 7.54 -9.23
C ILE A 565 -19.11 6.09 -9.61
N GLU A 566 -20.28 5.76 -10.13
CA GLU A 566 -20.54 4.45 -10.72
C GLU A 566 -20.35 4.53 -12.24
N MET A 567 -19.53 3.64 -12.78
CA MET A 567 -19.33 3.45 -14.20
C MET A 567 -19.67 2.02 -14.59
N ARG A 568 -20.74 1.81 -15.37
CA ARG A 568 -21.06 0.49 -15.91
C ARG A 568 -20.20 0.21 -17.13
N ALA A 569 -19.30 -0.77 -17.01
CA ALA A 569 -18.39 -1.14 -18.09
C ALA A 569 -17.86 -2.55 -17.92
N ARG A 570 -17.86 -3.35 -18.96
CA ARG A 570 -17.18 -4.64 -19.07
C ARG A 570 -15.93 -4.46 -19.92
N PHE A 571 -14.77 -4.64 -19.32
CA PHE A 571 -13.49 -4.56 -19.99
C PHE A 571 -12.89 -5.95 -20.18
N THR A 572 -12.27 -6.18 -21.33
CA THR A 572 -11.41 -7.34 -21.53
C THR A 572 -10.14 -7.20 -20.68
N PRO A 573 -9.67 -8.24 -19.95
CA PRO A 573 -8.44 -8.17 -19.19
C PRO A 573 -7.21 -7.87 -20.06
N PRO A 574 -6.18 -7.17 -19.54
CA PRO A 574 -4.96 -6.90 -20.28
C PRO A 574 -4.09 -8.17 -20.45
N LEU A 575 -3.12 -8.12 -21.34
CA LEU A 575 -2.15 -9.20 -21.55
C LEU A 575 -1.32 -9.56 -20.32
N THR A 576 -1.28 -8.66 -19.34
CA THR A 576 -0.52 -8.82 -18.08
C THR A 576 -1.16 -9.77 -17.08
N THR A 577 -2.40 -10.20 -17.31
CA THR A 577 -3.09 -11.16 -16.43
C THR A 577 -2.66 -12.59 -16.75
N SER A 578 -2.53 -13.42 -15.71
CA SER A 578 -2.06 -14.81 -15.86
C SER A 578 -2.86 -15.67 -16.85
N PRO A 579 -4.20 -15.55 -16.96
CA PRO A 579 -4.96 -16.28 -17.97
C PRO A 579 -4.63 -15.88 -19.42
N ARG A 580 -4.14 -14.65 -19.62
CA ARG A 580 -3.74 -14.16 -20.95
C ARG A 580 -2.26 -14.37 -21.27
N TRP A 581 -1.48 -14.88 -20.35
CA TRP A 581 -0.10 -15.20 -20.65
C TRP A 581 -0.05 -16.25 -21.76
N PRO A 582 0.65 -16.00 -22.85
CA PRO A 582 0.68 -16.93 -23.96
C PRO A 582 1.20 -18.28 -23.46
N LEU A 583 0.36 -19.30 -23.55
CA LEU A 583 0.78 -20.68 -23.36
C LEU A 583 1.67 -21.02 -24.56
N LYS A 584 2.96 -20.70 -24.45
CA LYS A 584 3.96 -21.11 -25.43
C LYS A 584 4.03 -22.64 -25.42
N GLY A 585 3.46 -23.25 -26.45
CA GLY A 585 3.51 -24.69 -26.66
C GLY A 585 2.28 -25.43 -26.18
N LYS A 586 1.23 -25.47 -27.02
CA LYS A 586 0.13 -26.44 -26.90
C LYS A 586 0.57 -27.91 -26.96
N LYS A 587 1.84 -28.22 -26.71
CA LYS A 587 2.38 -29.59 -26.75
C LYS A 587 3.10 -30.04 -25.49
N GLU A 588 3.09 -29.25 -24.41
CA GLU A 588 3.62 -29.77 -23.14
C GLU A 588 2.50 -30.16 -22.21
N ALA A 589 2.59 -31.42 -21.87
CA ALA A 589 1.65 -32.24 -21.16
C ALA A 589 1.10 -31.60 -19.89
N ARG A 590 -0.18 -31.88 -19.67
CA ARG A 590 -0.79 -31.88 -18.34
C ARG A 590 0.07 -32.70 -17.38
N PRO A 591 0.29 -32.21 -16.14
CA PRO A 591 0.85 -33.06 -15.10
C PRO A 591 -0.06 -34.23 -14.79
#